data_242359e13f77f8bebc6652d6c71452d5
#
_entry.id   242359e13f77f8bebc6652d6c71452d5
#
_cell.length_a   1.000
_cell.length_b   1.000
_cell.length_c   1.000
_cell.angle_alpha   90.00
_cell.angle_beta   90.00
_cell.angle_gamma   90.00
#
_symmetry.space_group_name_H-M   'P 1'
#
loop_
_entity.id
_entity.type
_entity.pdbx_description
1 polymer ?
#
loop_
_entity_poly.entity_id
_entity_poly.type
_entity_poly.pdbx_seq_one_letter_code
_entity_poly.pdbx_strand_id
1 'polypeptide(L)'
;MKEEKLEYLLKEIVSILEDHIKQNNELLDYGKKLKFERKYAYKFYEIFCDMLLNFRYVNFFNNEELYRKLEIPKSMQYTSKLLKSVIKPSLAEINAKTLFLARYKIDKNKKRILFIVDTKKTILTDREILRKIINAIKNSKDKQ
;
A
#
# COMPACT_ATOMS: atom_id res chain seq x y z
N MET A 1 -31.32 0.90 -17.21
CA MET A 1 -31.25 -0.08 -16.12
C MET A 1 -32.33 0.24 -15.10
N LYS A 2 -33.08 -0.73 -14.67
CA LYS A 2 -34.10 -0.53 -13.62
C LYS A 2 -33.43 -0.26 -12.28
N GLU A 3 -34.08 0.53 -11.44
CA GLU A 3 -33.55 0.92 -10.12
C GLU A 3 -33.13 -0.29 -9.26
N GLU A 4 -33.88 -1.38 -9.28
CA GLU A 4 -33.58 -2.60 -8.53
C GLU A 4 -32.24 -3.23 -8.94
N LYS A 5 -31.93 -3.22 -10.24
CA LYS A 5 -30.65 -3.74 -10.75
C LYS A 5 -29.51 -2.83 -10.37
N LEU A 6 -29.71 -1.53 -10.40
CA LEU A 6 -28.72 -0.56 -9.97
C LEU A 6 -28.40 -0.72 -8.49
N GLU A 7 -29.42 -0.88 -7.64
CA GLU A 7 -29.22 -1.11 -6.22
C GLU A 7 -28.42 -2.39 -5.96
N TYR A 8 -28.77 -3.48 -6.65
CA TYR A 8 -28.06 -4.75 -6.52
C TYR A 8 -26.58 -4.59 -6.92
N LEU A 9 -26.33 -3.93 -8.05
CA LEU A 9 -24.99 -3.70 -8.54
C LEU A 9 -24.17 -2.85 -7.56
N LEU A 10 -24.76 -1.80 -7.01
CA LEU A 10 -24.10 -0.94 -6.01
C LEU A 10 -23.76 -1.73 -4.75
N LYS A 11 -24.64 -2.58 -4.28
CA LYS A 11 -24.36 -3.44 -3.12
C LYS A 11 -23.21 -4.39 -3.39
N GLU A 12 -23.13 -4.96 -4.58
CA GLU A 12 -22.03 -5.85 -4.97
C GLU A 12 -20.69 -5.10 -5.01
N ILE A 13 -20.68 -3.91 -5.59
CA ILE A 13 -19.48 -3.06 -5.63
C ILE A 13 -19.03 -2.68 -4.22
N VAL A 14 -19.95 -2.27 -3.38
CA VAL A 14 -19.65 -1.92 -1.97
C VAL A 14 -19.06 -3.12 -1.24
N SER A 15 -19.62 -4.32 -1.44
CA SER A 15 -19.10 -5.54 -0.81
C SER A 15 -17.65 -5.82 -1.23
N ILE A 16 -17.32 -5.65 -2.50
CA ILE A 16 -15.95 -5.82 -3.01
C ILE A 16 -15.01 -4.83 -2.35
N LEU A 17 -15.42 -3.57 -2.22
CA LEU A 17 -14.61 -2.52 -1.58
C LEU A 17 -14.46 -2.77 -0.07
N GLU A 18 -15.50 -3.25 0.60
CA GLU A 18 -15.43 -3.62 2.01
C GLU A 18 -14.44 -4.76 2.24
N ASP A 19 -14.41 -5.76 1.36
CA ASP A 19 -13.43 -6.84 1.43
C ASP A 19 -11.99 -6.31 1.30
N HIS A 20 -11.78 -5.35 0.42
CA HIS A 20 -10.48 -4.69 0.25
C HIS A 20 -10.04 -3.98 1.54
N ILE A 21 -10.95 -3.22 2.13
CA ILE A 21 -10.69 -2.52 3.39
C ILE A 21 -10.37 -3.51 4.51
N LYS A 22 -11.15 -4.59 4.60
CA LYS A 22 -10.95 -5.64 5.59
C LYS A 22 -9.56 -6.28 5.45
N GLN A 23 -9.15 -6.63 4.24
CA GLN A 23 -7.83 -7.19 3.99
C GLN A 23 -6.72 -6.23 4.39
N ASN A 24 -6.87 -4.95 4.10
CA ASN A 24 -5.91 -3.94 4.51
C ASN A 24 -5.80 -3.83 6.04
N ASN A 25 -6.93 -3.88 6.74
CA ASN A 25 -6.95 -3.86 8.20
C ASN A 25 -6.26 -5.11 8.78
N GLU A 26 -6.44 -6.26 8.18
CA GLU A 26 -5.76 -7.50 8.56
C GLU A 26 -4.23 -7.39 8.38
N LEU A 27 -3.79 -6.76 7.29
CA LEU A 27 -2.36 -6.49 7.06
C LEU A 27 -1.79 -5.55 8.13
N LEU A 28 -2.52 -4.49 8.49
CA LEU A 28 -2.10 -3.57 9.55
C LEU A 28 -1.99 -4.29 10.89
N ASP A 29 -2.98 -5.08 11.24
CA ASP A 29 -2.99 -5.85 12.48
C ASP A 29 -1.85 -6.86 12.53
N TYR A 30 -1.56 -7.52 11.42
CA TYR A 30 -0.41 -8.40 11.31
C TYR A 30 0.90 -7.68 11.59
N GLY A 31 1.07 -6.49 11.01
CA GLY A 31 2.25 -5.65 11.24
C GLY A 31 2.42 -5.24 12.70
N LYS A 32 1.33 -4.96 13.39
CA LYS A 32 1.36 -4.62 14.83
C LYS A 32 1.82 -5.79 15.69
N LYS A 33 1.56 -7.01 15.27
CA LYS A 33 1.97 -8.23 15.97
C LYS A 33 3.40 -8.63 15.67
N LEU A 34 3.95 -8.18 14.55
CA LEU A 34 5.34 -8.42 14.21
C LEU A 34 6.26 -7.56 15.07
N LYS A 35 7.35 -8.17 15.52
CA LYS A 35 8.42 -7.43 16.19
C LYS A 35 9.46 -7.04 15.15
N PHE A 36 9.39 -5.81 14.68
CA PHE A 36 10.42 -5.27 13.81
C PHE A 36 11.65 -4.87 14.63
N GLU A 37 12.80 -5.29 14.18
CA GLU A 37 14.07 -4.96 14.84
C GLU A 37 14.55 -3.56 14.46
N ARG A 38 14.25 -3.14 13.23
CA ARG A 38 14.65 -1.82 12.72
C ARG A 38 13.66 -0.76 13.16
N LYS A 39 14.19 0.35 13.64
CA LYS A 39 13.40 1.44 14.24
C LYS A 39 12.30 1.97 13.34
N TYR A 40 12.55 2.08 12.04
CA TYR A 40 11.63 2.71 11.09
C TYR A 40 10.83 1.71 10.26
N ALA A 41 11.08 0.41 10.41
CA ALA A 41 10.43 -0.61 9.58
C ALA A 41 8.91 -0.62 9.74
N TYR A 42 8.40 -0.53 10.95
CA TYR A 42 6.96 -0.51 11.20
C TYR A 42 6.28 0.69 10.54
N LYS A 43 6.91 1.86 10.59
CA LYS A 43 6.36 3.07 9.97
C LYS A 43 6.31 2.94 8.44
N PHE A 44 7.33 2.36 7.82
CA PHE A 44 7.28 2.04 6.39
C PHE A 44 6.19 1.03 6.10
N TYR A 45 6.02 0.03 6.93
CA TYR A 45 4.96 -0.96 6.77
C TYR A 45 3.59 -0.28 6.76
N GLU A 46 3.34 0.64 7.66
CA GLU A 46 2.10 1.43 7.69
C GLU A 46 1.92 2.25 6.41
N ILE A 47 2.99 2.90 5.94
CA ILE A 47 2.96 3.67 4.68
C ILE A 47 2.58 2.76 3.52
N PHE A 48 3.15 1.56 3.45
CA PHE A 48 2.86 0.62 2.36
C PHE A 48 1.44 0.08 2.43
N CYS A 49 0.92 -0.19 3.61
CA CYS A 49 -0.49 -0.55 3.80
C CYS A 49 -1.41 0.57 3.31
N ASP A 50 -1.08 1.81 3.63
CA ASP A 50 -1.84 2.97 3.18
C ASP A 50 -1.81 3.12 1.66
N MET A 51 -0.65 2.90 1.05
CA MET A 51 -0.52 2.89 -0.40
C MET A 51 -1.45 1.86 -1.05
N LEU A 52 -1.47 0.63 -0.53
CA LEU A 52 -2.36 -0.41 -1.05
C LEU A 52 -3.83 -0.07 -0.84
N LEU A 53 -4.19 0.49 0.31
CA LEU A 53 -5.57 0.90 0.59
C LEU A 53 -6.05 1.92 -0.45
N ASN A 54 -5.16 2.81 -0.90
CA ASN A 54 -5.46 3.86 -1.86
C ASN A 54 -5.14 3.44 -3.31
N PHE A 55 -4.94 2.15 -3.57
CA PHE A 55 -4.65 1.59 -4.90
C PHE A 55 -3.39 2.17 -5.54
N ARG A 56 -2.39 2.48 -4.74
CA ARG A 56 -1.12 3.04 -5.21
C ARG A 56 0.02 2.06 -4.99
N TYR A 57 0.49 1.42 -6.07
CA TYR A 57 1.67 0.56 -6.03
C TYR A 57 2.97 1.34 -6.15
N VAL A 58 2.87 2.55 -6.67
CA VAL A 58 3.98 3.44 -6.93
C VAL A 58 3.63 4.79 -6.36
N ASN A 59 4.48 5.34 -5.52
CA ASN A 59 4.26 6.65 -4.95
C ASN A 59 5.58 7.36 -4.68
N PHE A 60 5.62 8.65 -4.98
CA PHE A 60 6.75 9.51 -4.68
C PHE A 60 6.54 10.18 -3.32
N PHE A 61 7.62 10.24 -2.56
CA PHE A 61 7.69 11.06 -1.35
C PHE A 61 8.89 11.97 -1.45
N ASN A 62 8.73 13.26 -1.21
CA ASN A 62 9.89 14.12 -1.08
C ASN A 62 10.57 13.85 0.27
N ASN A 63 11.86 14.23 0.37
CA ASN A 63 12.63 13.93 1.57
C ASN A 63 12.01 14.53 2.83
N GLU A 64 11.47 15.75 2.73
CA GLU A 64 10.83 16.42 3.86
C GLU A 64 9.61 15.68 4.38
N GLU A 65 8.78 15.14 3.48
CA GLU A 65 7.65 14.31 3.86
C GLU A 65 8.07 13.07 4.62
N LEU A 66 9.13 12.40 4.14
CA LEU A 66 9.65 11.20 4.79
C LEU A 66 10.23 11.52 6.17
N TYR A 67 10.97 12.60 6.29
CA TYR A 67 11.49 13.01 7.58
C TYR A 67 10.38 13.21 8.61
N ARG A 68 9.30 13.82 8.19
CA ARG A 68 8.15 14.07 9.04
C ARG A 68 7.38 12.79 9.37
N LYS A 69 7.04 12.00 8.36
CA LYS A 69 6.27 10.76 8.53
C LYS A 69 7.01 9.74 9.39
N LEU A 70 8.31 9.65 9.24
CA LEU A 70 9.17 8.71 9.96
C LEU A 70 9.70 9.29 11.28
N GLU A 71 9.43 10.55 11.55
CA GLU A 71 9.94 11.27 12.73
C GLU A 71 11.47 11.17 12.85
N ILE A 72 12.16 11.47 11.75
CA ILE A 72 13.61 11.39 11.69
C ILE A 72 14.22 12.61 12.36
N PRO A 73 15.16 12.41 13.31
CA PRO A 73 15.85 13.54 13.96
C PRO A 73 16.60 14.42 12.97
N LYS A 74 16.66 15.73 13.25
CA LYS A 74 17.33 16.69 12.38
C LYS A 74 18.79 16.32 12.06
N SER A 75 19.48 15.72 13.02
CA SER A 75 20.87 15.27 12.85
C SER A 75 21.02 14.17 11.79
N MET A 76 19.92 13.50 11.42
CA MET A 76 19.91 12.44 10.42
C MET A 76 19.21 12.85 9.12
N GLN A 77 18.77 14.09 8.99
CA GLN A 77 18.01 14.57 7.83
C GLN A 77 18.92 14.97 6.67
N TYR A 78 19.61 13.98 6.12
CA TYR A 78 20.35 14.14 4.87
C TYR A 78 20.29 12.83 4.07
N THR A 79 20.40 12.95 2.76
CA THR A 79 20.07 11.88 1.81
C THR A 79 20.85 10.59 2.05
N SER A 80 22.15 10.65 2.27
CA SER A 80 22.95 9.43 2.46
C SER A 80 22.59 8.68 3.74
N LYS A 81 22.27 9.38 4.82
CA LYS A 81 21.85 8.78 6.08
C LYS A 81 20.46 8.17 5.95
N LEU A 82 19.54 8.90 5.30
CA LEU A 82 18.19 8.40 5.02
C LEU A 82 18.26 7.06 4.27
N LEU A 83 19.11 6.96 3.26
CA LEU A 83 19.25 5.74 2.48
C LEU A 83 19.89 4.61 3.26
N LYS A 84 21.06 4.82 3.82
CA LYS A 84 21.86 3.76 4.44
C LYS A 84 21.31 3.29 5.78
N SER A 85 20.80 4.21 6.58
CA SER A 85 20.43 3.91 7.96
C SER A 85 18.94 3.77 8.19
N VAL A 86 18.11 4.23 7.27
CA VAL A 86 16.65 4.24 7.40
C VAL A 86 15.99 3.37 6.35
N ILE A 87 16.14 3.71 5.06
CA ILE A 87 15.39 3.03 3.99
C ILE A 87 15.87 1.61 3.76
N LYS A 88 17.16 1.41 3.45
CA LYS A 88 17.68 0.08 3.14
C LYS A 88 17.42 -0.94 4.24
N PRO A 89 17.77 -0.68 5.51
CA PRO A 89 17.53 -1.66 6.57
C PRO A 89 16.04 -1.94 6.79
N SER A 90 15.21 -0.90 6.71
CA SER A 90 13.76 -1.05 6.92
C SER A 90 13.11 -1.88 5.84
N LEU A 91 13.40 -1.61 4.57
CA LEU A 91 12.85 -2.37 3.46
C LEU A 91 13.36 -3.81 3.44
N ALA A 92 14.63 -4.03 3.79
CA ALA A 92 15.19 -5.38 3.89
C ALA A 92 14.42 -6.21 4.92
N GLU A 93 14.13 -5.65 6.07
CA GLU A 93 13.35 -6.32 7.12
C GLU A 93 11.91 -6.59 6.68
N ILE A 94 11.25 -5.58 6.09
CA ILE A 94 9.88 -5.74 5.58
C ILE A 94 9.82 -6.83 4.51
N ASN A 95 10.75 -6.82 3.56
CA ASN A 95 10.79 -7.82 2.50
C ASN A 95 11.06 -9.23 3.02
N ALA A 96 11.81 -9.36 4.12
CA ALA A 96 12.09 -10.65 4.73
C ALA A 96 10.93 -11.18 5.57
N LYS A 97 10.25 -10.32 6.31
CA LYS A 97 9.28 -10.72 7.35
C LYS A 97 7.81 -10.60 6.95
N THR A 98 7.50 -9.84 5.89
CA THR A 98 6.12 -9.56 5.52
C THR A 98 5.79 -10.04 4.12
N LEU A 99 4.53 -9.85 3.71
CA LEU A 99 4.05 -10.16 2.36
C LEU A 99 4.48 -9.12 1.32
N PHE A 100 5.08 -8.01 1.75
CA PHE A 100 5.50 -6.96 0.82
C PHE A 100 6.81 -7.27 0.14
N LEU A 101 6.91 -6.85 -1.11
CA LEU A 101 8.15 -6.70 -1.87
C LEU A 101 8.27 -5.23 -2.22
N ALA A 102 9.04 -4.49 -1.43
CA ALA A 102 9.20 -3.06 -1.58
C ALA A 102 10.55 -2.73 -2.19
N ARG A 103 10.54 -1.79 -3.14
CA ARG A 103 11.74 -1.27 -3.80
C ARG A 103 11.69 0.25 -3.81
N TYR A 104 12.82 0.87 -4.01
CA TYR A 104 12.88 2.32 -4.09
C TYR A 104 13.82 2.78 -5.20
N LYS A 105 13.56 3.98 -5.71
CA LYS A 105 14.43 4.69 -6.65
C LYS A 105 14.57 6.14 -6.20
N ILE A 106 15.77 6.68 -6.31
CA ILE A 106 16.05 8.05 -5.89
C ILE A 106 16.02 8.96 -7.10
N ASP A 107 15.27 10.05 -6.97
CA ASP A 107 15.33 11.16 -7.92
C ASP A 107 16.09 12.31 -7.25
N LYS A 108 17.39 12.36 -7.49
CA LYS A 108 18.27 13.34 -6.86
C LYS A 108 17.94 14.78 -7.26
N ASN A 109 17.49 14.98 -8.49
CA ASN A 109 17.20 16.32 -9.00
C ASN A 109 16.00 16.96 -8.30
N LYS A 110 15.01 16.15 -7.95
CA LYS A 110 13.78 16.63 -7.30
C LYS A 110 13.74 16.36 -5.80
N LYS A 111 14.82 15.83 -5.23
CA LYS A 111 14.92 15.47 -3.80
C LYS A 111 13.73 14.67 -3.32
N ARG A 112 13.38 13.62 -4.08
CA ARG A 112 12.26 12.73 -3.79
C ARG A 112 12.67 11.28 -4.00
N ILE A 113 11.91 10.38 -3.39
CA ILE A 113 12.14 8.96 -3.46
C ILE A 113 10.87 8.29 -3.95
N LEU A 114 11.01 7.43 -4.94
CA LEU A 114 9.93 6.61 -5.46
C LEU A 114 9.93 5.29 -4.72
N PHE A 115 8.79 4.91 -4.15
CA PHE A 115 8.58 3.57 -3.62
C PHE A 115 7.70 2.77 -4.55
N ILE A 116 8.11 1.54 -4.82
CA ILE A 116 7.38 0.56 -5.61
C ILE A 116 7.07 -0.60 -4.69
N VAL A 117 5.79 -0.83 -4.42
CA VAL A 117 5.35 -1.85 -3.48
C VAL A 117 4.57 -2.93 -4.21
N ASP A 118 5.04 -4.17 -4.09
CA ASP A 118 4.39 -5.35 -4.62
C ASP A 118 4.11 -6.31 -3.46
N THR A 119 3.44 -7.41 -3.74
CA THR A 119 3.11 -8.42 -2.73
C THR A 119 3.53 -9.81 -3.21
N LYS A 120 3.99 -10.64 -2.25
CA LYS A 120 4.42 -12.02 -2.52
C LYS A 120 3.25 -12.95 -2.84
N LYS A 121 2.07 -12.64 -2.31
CA LYS A 121 0.83 -13.35 -2.59
C LYS A 121 -0.14 -12.42 -3.26
N THR A 122 -1.06 -12.99 -4.04
CA THR A 122 -2.14 -12.23 -4.62
C THR A 122 -3.03 -11.71 -3.50
N ILE A 123 -2.87 -10.43 -3.18
CA ILE A 123 -3.83 -9.65 -2.40
C ILE A 123 -4.73 -8.98 -3.42
N LEU A 124 -5.94 -8.59 -3.04
CA LEU A 124 -6.82 -7.87 -3.96
C LEU A 124 -6.13 -6.59 -4.44
N THR A 125 -5.56 -6.66 -5.63
CA THR A 125 -4.95 -5.52 -6.31
C THR A 125 -6.05 -4.65 -6.90
N ASP A 126 -5.72 -3.41 -7.28
CA ASP A 126 -6.67 -2.54 -7.99
C ASP A 126 -7.18 -3.22 -9.27
N ARG A 127 -6.32 -3.95 -9.99
CA ARG A 127 -6.70 -4.73 -11.17
C ARG A 127 -7.75 -5.78 -10.84
N GLU A 128 -7.57 -6.50 -9.75
CA GLU A 128 -8.50 -7.56 -9.34
C GLU A 128 -9.82 -6.99 -8.87
N ILE A 129 -9.77 -5.88 -8.15
CA ILE A 129 -10.98 -5.16 -7.73
C ILE A 129 -11.74 -4.68 -8.95
N LEU A 130 -11.06 -4.05 -9.91
CA LEU A 130 -11.67 -3.61 -11.17
C LEU A 130 -12.27 -4.79 -11.94
N ARG A 131 -11.56 -5.91 -12.02
CA ARG A 131 -12.07 -7.12 -12.69
C ARG A 131 -13.34 -7.62 -12.03
N LYS A 132 -13.39 -7.68 -10.69
CA LYS A 132 -14.57 -8.09 -9.95
C LYS A 132 -15.74 -7.14 -10.21
N ILE A 133 -15.49 -5.85 -10.23
CA ILE A 133 -16.50 -4.83 -10.53
C ILE A 133 -17.02 -5.00 -11.96
N ILE A 134 -16.13 -5.17 -12.92
CA ILE A 134 -16.50 -5.37 -14.32
C ILE A 134 -17.33 -6.65 -14.48
N ASN A 135 -16.94 -7.74 -13.82
CA ASN A 135 -17.71 -8.99 -13.86
C ASN A 135 -19.09 -8.82 -13.24
N ALA A 136 -19.21 -8.08 -12.14
CA ALA A 136 -20.50 -7.76 -11.53
C ALA A 136 -21.41 -7.01 -12.50
N ILE A 137 -20.85 -6.04 -13.23
CA ILE A 137 -21.59 -5.29 -14.26
C ILE A 137 -22.04 -6.20 -15.40
N LYS A 138 -21.17 -7.07 -15.92
CA LYS A 138 -21.50 -8.02 -16.96
C LYS A 138 -22.59 -9.00 -16.53
N ASN A 139 -22.48 -9.55 -15.33
CA ASN A 139 -23.49 -10.47 -14.78
C ASN A 139 -24.84 -9.79 -14.60
N SER A 140 -24.83 -8.52 -14.24
CA SER A 140 -26.05 -7.72 -14.14
C SER A 140 -26.75 -7.56 -15.49
N LYS A 141 -25.98 -7.41 -16.60
CA LYS A 141 -26.53 -7.34 -17.97
C LYS A 141 -27.06 -8.67 -18.44
N ASP A 142 -26.40 -9.77 -18.12
CA ASP A 142 -26.78 -11.11 -18.58
C ASP A 142 -28.05 -11.62 -17.91
N LYS A 143 -28.47 -11.03 -16.79
CA LYS A 143 -29.70 -11.38 -16.07
C LYS A 143 -30.95 -10.63 -16.56
N GLN A 144 -30.86 -10.04 -17.71
CA GLN A 144 -32.03 -9.39 -18.32
C GLN A 144 -32.91 -10.47 -19.01
#